data_959f9e470c893376d8cba92684211621
#
_entry.id   959f9e470c893376d8cba92684211621
#
_cell.length_a   1.000
_cell.length_b   1.000
_cell.length_c   1.000
_cell.angle_alpha   90.00
_cell.angle_beta   90.00
_cell.angle_gamma   90.00
#
_symmetry.space_group_name_H-M   'P 1'
#
loop_
_entity.id
_entity.type
_entity.pdbx_description
1 polymer ?
#
loop_
_entity_poly.entity_id
_entity_poly.type
_entity_poly.pdbx_seq_one_letter_code
_entity_poly.pdbx_strand_id
1 'polypeptide(L)'
;MISRSLFNAGLFLTVIGLTPLSQAQTPSPAQSKSPRPSYSLAPYEDRLAAAQSVKVTISILGLELGSTLEQAHAKLDKLSDPAHPPKEEEEGQERKVLWQLARTDYSAVFVKSDERKRITYINAFLRPGKEIPFEKIGDTKKAPLQDVNTIVWDVLRPNRPLFRVMAKGADRKANNMTIFVVKRPGLERAAD
;
A
#
# COMPACT_ATOMS: atom_id res chain seq x y z
N MET A 1 -43.94 35.76 -9.15
CA MET A 1 -44.92 35.24 -10.13
C MET A 1 -44.94 33.72 -10.03
N ILE A 2 -46.14 33.27 -9.68
CA ILE A 2 -46.50 31.90 -9.33
C ILE A 2 -46.86 31.16 -10.62
N SER A 3 -46.44 29.96 -10.87
CA SER A 3 -47.24 29.03 -11.66
C SER A 3 -47.03 27.59 -11.18
N ARG A 4 -48.08 27.07 -10.60
CA ARG A 4 -48.34 25.64 -10.29
C ARG A 4 -48.91 24.99 -11.56
N SER A 5 -48.56 23.76 -11.80
CA SER A 5 -49.43 22.89 -12.61
C SER A 5 -49.40 21.49 -12.03
N LEU A 6 -50.54 21.05 -11.55
CA LEU A 6 -50.96 19.73 -11.09
C LEU A 6 -51.57 18.96 -12.26
N PHE A 7 -51.82 17.69 -12.06
CA PHE A 7 -52.58 16.65 -12.84
C PHE A 7 -51.66 15.64 -13.55
N ASN A 8 -51.83 14.35 -13.47
CA ASN A 8 -53.04 13.60 -13.22
C ASN A 8 -52.72 12.16 -12.82
N ALA A 9 -53.60 11.56 -12.02
CA ALA A 9 -53.61 10.17 -11.61
C ALA A 9 -54.06 9.26 -12.79
N GLY A 10 -53.46 8.07 -12.84
CA GLY A 10 -53.93 6.99 -13.72
C GLY A 10 -53.71 5.65 -13.04
N LEU A 11 -54.77 5.19 -12.38
CA LEU A 11 -54.93 3.88 -11.76
C LEU A 11 -55.26 2.85 -12.87
N PHE A 12 -54.41 1.86 -13.11
CA PHE A 12 -54.79 0.65 -13.86
C PHE A 12 -54.37 -0.58 -13.06
N LEU A 13 -55.39 -1.18 -12.43
CA LEU A 13 -55.38 -2.54 -11.93
C LEU A 13 -55.53 -3.49 -13.12
N THR A 14 -54.57 -4.40 -13.32
CA THR A 14 -54.80 -5.58 -14.13
C THR A 14 -54.16 -6.78 -13.42
N VAL A 15 -55.02 -7.57 -12.83
CA VAL A 15 -54.71 -8.91 -12.30
C VAL A 15 -54.73 -9.86 -13.47
N ILE A 16 -53.73 -10.69 -13.71
CA ILE A 16 -53.85 -11.99 -14.39
C ILE A 16 -52.54 -12.80 -14.17
N GLY A 17 -52.71 -14.02 -13.66
CA GLY A 17 -51.94 -15.21 -14.08
C GLY A 17 -50.72 -15.61 -13.29
N LEU A 18 -50.91 -16.37 -12.22
CA LEU A 18 -49.89 -17.25 -11.64
C LEU A 18 -49.55 -18.38 -12.63
N THR A 19 -48.31 -18.37 -13.14
CA THR A 19 -47.68 -19.60 -13.64
C THR A 19 -46.43 -19.85 -12.81
N PRO A 20 -46.21 -21.03 -12.22
CA PRO A 20 -44.99 -21.34 -11.51
C PRO A 20 -43.87 -21.56 -12.53
N LEU A 21 -43.03 -20.58 -12.71
CA LEU A 21 -41.76 -20.73 -13.42
C LEU A 21 -40.82 -21.58 -12.58
N SER A 22 -40.63 -22.80 -13.05
CA SER A 22 -39.55 -23.68 -12.61
C SER A 22 -38.22 -22.91 -12.65
N GLN A 23 -37.65 -22.57 -11.47
CA GLN A 23 -36.33 -21.97 -11.37
C GLN A 23 -35.29 -23.04 -11.76
N ALA A 24 -34.84 -22.99 -12.99
CA ALA A 24 -33.62 -23.65 -13.38
C ALA A 24 -32.49 -23.00 -12.54
N GLN A 25 -31.98 -23.76 -11.58
CA GLN A 25 -30.79 -23.37 -10.82
C GLN A 25 -29.62 -23.24 -11.81
N THR A 26 -29.29 -22.01 -12.17
CA THR A 26 -28.03 -21.68 -12.85
C THR A 26 -26.88 -22.11 -11.93
N PRO A 27 -25.93 -22.96 -12.38
CA PRO A 27 -24.81 -23.35 -11.58
C PRO A 27 -24.03 -22.08 -11.24
N SER A 28 -23.89 -21.81 -9.94
CA SER A 28 -23.08 -20.72 -9.41
C SER A 28 -21.68 -20.82 -10.01
N PRO A 29 -21.12 -19.74 -10.62
CA PRO A 29 -19.77 -19.79 -11.13
C PRO A 29 -18.84 -20.16 -9.99
N ALA A 30 -18.08 -21.24 -10.19
CA ALA A 30 -17.08 -21.70 -9.25
C ALA A 30 -16.20 -20.52 -8.85
N GLN A 31 -16.29 -20.10 -7.59
CA GLN A 31 -15.45 -19.08 -7.04
C GLN A 31 -13.99 -19.55 -7.20
N SER A 32 -13.29 -18.96 -8.15
CA SER A 32 -11.86 -19.09 -8.31
C SER A 32 -11.22 -18.71 -6.96
N LYS A 33 -10.82 -19.72 -6.19
CA LYS A 33 -10.08 -19.52 -4.96
C LYS A 33 -8.78 -18.83 -5.33
N SER A 34 -8.70 -17.53 -5.17
CA SER A 34 -7.45 -16.81 -5.24
C SER A 34 -6.41 -17.53 -4.36
N PRO A 35 -5.24 -17.85 -4.88
CA PRO A 35 -4.21 -18.54 -4.09
C PRO A 35 -3.95 -17.70 -2.83
N ARG A 36 -4.11 -18.33 -1.67
CA ARG A 36 -3.80 -17.66 -0.38
C ARG A 36 -2.32 -17.37 -0.36
N PRO A 37 -1.90 -16.17 0.10
CA PRO A 37 -0.49 -15.86 0.25
C PRO A 37 0.18 -16.93 1.15
N SER A 38 1.25 -17.53 0.65
CA SER A 38 2.02 -18.52 1.42
C SER A 38 2.98 -17.81 2.34
N TYR A 39 2.74 -17.89 3.65
CA TYR A 39 3.71 -17.48 4.66
C TYR A 39 4.75 -18.59 4.82
N SER A 40 6.03 -18.20 4.87
CA SER A 40 7.08 -19.14 5.24
C SER A 40 6.86 -19.61 6.68
N LEU A 41 6.72 -20.93 6.86
CA LEU A 41 6.68 -21.58 8.17
C LEU A 41 8.09 -21.86 8.70
N ALA A 42 9.13 -21.27 8.12
CA ALA A 42 10.51 -21.43 8.57
C ALA A 42 10.65 -21.09 10.08
N PRO A 43 11.53 -21.77 10.81
CA PRO A 43 11.84 -21.46 12.19
C PRO A 43 12.18 -19.97 12.37
N TYR A 44 11.90 -19.43 13.55
CA TYR A 44 12.12 -18.01 13.84
C TYR A 44 13.56 -17.57 13.57
N GLU A 45 14.54 -18.42 13.93
CA GLU A 45 15.96 -18.15 13.74
C GLU A 45 16.35 -18.03 12.26
N ASP A 46 15.82 -18.92 11.42
CA ASP A 46 16.06 -18.86 9.96
C ASP A 46 15.47 -17.59 9.35
N ARG A 47 14.30 -17.16 9.82
CA ARG A 47 13.68 -15.91 9.38
C ARG A 47 14.48 -14.70 9.83
N LEU A 48 15.03 -14.73 11.02
CA LEU A 48 15.88 -13.68 11.55
C LEU A 48 17.20 -13.57 10.75
N ALA A 49 17.84 -14.70 10.49
CA ALA A 49 19.05 -14.77 9.67
C ALA A 49 18.79 -14.28 8.23
N ALA A 50 17.66 -14.65 7.65
CA ALA A 50 17.23 -14.15 6.35
C ALA A 50 17.05 -12.63 6.36
N ALA A 51 16.39 -12.08 7.39
CA ALA A 51 16.16 -10.64 7.54
C ALA A 51 17.47 -9.84 7.68
N GLN A 52 18.47 -10.40 8.35
CA GLN A 52 19.79 -9.78 8.51
C GLN A 52 20.58 -9.73 7.20
N SER A 53 20.48 -10.78 6.38
CA SER A 53 21.28 -10.98 5.18
C SER A 53 20.57 -10.61 3.87
N VAL A 54 19.30 -10.24 3.91
CA VAL A 54 18.53 -9.93 2.69
C VAL A 54 19.09 -8.71 1.97
N LYS A 55 19.29 -8.86 0.66
CA LYS A 55 19.59 -7.74 -0.24
C LYS A 55 18.28 -7.23 -0.81
N VAL A 56 17.91 -6.02 -0.43
CA VAL A 56 16.66 -5.37 -0.87
C VAL A 56 16.85 -3.86 -0.89
N THR A 57 16.16 -3.18 -1.79
CA THR A 57 16.11 -1.72 -1.85
C THR A 57 15.47 -1.17 -0.57
N ILE A 58 16.21 -0.37 0.19
CA ILE A 58 15.78 0.21 1.47
C ILE A 58 15.53 1.71 1.39
N SER A 59 15.64 2.29 0.22
CA SER A 59 15.41 3.72 -0.03
C SER A 59 14.54 3.94 -1.25
N ILE A 60 13.75 5.00 -1.23
CA ILE A 60 12.93 5.47 -2.35
C ILE A 60 13.31 6.92 -2.62
N LEU A 61 13.81 7.23 -3.82
CA LEU A 61 14.32 8.56 -4.18
C LEU A 61 15.36 9.09 -3.18
N GLY A 62 16.16 8.19 -2.61
CA GLY A 62 17.18 8.52 -1.60
C GLY A 62 16.61 8.83 -0.21
N LEU A 63 15.32 8.59 0.04
CA LEU A 63 14.73 8.61 1.37
C LEU A 63 14.78 7.24 2.01
N GLU A 64 15.15 7.19 3.29
CA GLU A 64 15.17 6.00 4.13
C GLU A 64 14.35 6.21 5.39
N LEU A 65 13.96 5.13 6.04
CA LEU A 65 13.40 5.21 7.39
C LEU A 65 14.42 5.84 8.36
N GLY A 66 13.92 6.67 9.29
CA GLY A 66 14.74 7.43 10.23
C GLY A 66 15.30 8.73 9.67
N SER A 67 15.20 9.03 8.37
CA SER A 67 15.44 10.36 7.82
C SER A 67 14.47 11.37 8.46
N THR A 68 14.83 12.64 8.51
CA THR A 68 13.92 13.67 9.01
C THR A 68 12.92 14.11 7.95
N LEU A 69 11.82 14.70 8.38
CA LEU A 69 10.81 15.25 7.46
C LEU A 69 11.41 16.41 6.64
N GLU A 70 12.28 17.23 7.22
CA GLU A 70 13.01 18.29 6.53
C GLU A 70 13.89 17.74 5.39
N GLN A 71 14.54 16.58 5.63
CA GLN A 71 15.32 15.91 4.57
C GLN A 71 14.40 15.39 3.44
N ALA A 72 13.17 14.95 3.76
CA ALA A 72 12.20 14.57 2.76
C ALA A 72 11.78 15.78 1.91
N HIS A 73 11.43 16.90 2.55
CA HIS A 73 11.11 18.14 1.86
C HIS A 73 12.26 18.59 0.95
N ALA A 74 13.48 18.67 1.47
CA ALA A 74 14.64 19.09 0.69
C ALA A 74 14.88 18.25 -0.58
N LYS A 75 14.47 16.99 -0.58
CA LYS A 75 14.59 16.08 -1.74
C LYS A 75 13.35 16.11 -2.64
N LEU A 76 12.15 15.99 -2.07
CA LEU A 76 10.93 15.76 -2.83
C LEU A 76 10.28 17.04 -3.34
N ASP A 77 10.43 18.18 -2.67
CA ASP A 77 9.85 19.45 -3.12
C ASP A 77 10.38 19.85 -4.51
N LYS A 78 11.66 19.56 -4.77
CA LYS A 78 12.29 19.80 -6.10
C LYS A 78 11.74 18.92 -7.21
N LEU A 79 11.13 17.79 -6.85
CA LEU A 79 10.56 16.79 -7.77
C LEU A 79 9.05 16.92 -7.85
N SER A 80 8.45 17.73 -6.97
CA SER A 80 6.99 17.94 -6.91
C SER A 80 6.46 18.57 -8.19
N ASP A 81 5.23 18.22 -8.48
CA ASP A 81 4.46 18.91 -9.52
C ASP A 81 4.11 20.32 -9.02
N PRO A 82 4.54 21.40 -9.72
CA PRO A 82 4.23 22.76 -9.31
C PRO A 82 2.73 23.07 -9.22
N ALA A 83 1.90 22.35 -9.98
CA ALA A 83 0.44 22.50 -9.94
C ALA A 83 -0.17 21.81 -8.69
N HIS A 84 0.57 20.95 -8.03
CA HIS A 84 0.10 20.16 -6.89
C HIS A 84 1.13 20.21 -5.75
N PRO A 85 1.12 21.30 -4.95
CA PRO A 85 2.03 21.41 -3.81
C PRO A 85 1.84 20.24 -2.82
N PRO A 86 2.87 19.92 -2.02
CA PRO A 86 2.77 18.88 -1.02
C PRO A 86 1.57 19.10 -0.09
N LYS A 87 0.84 18.02 0.18
CA LYS A 87 -0.27 18.05 1.15
C LYS A 87 0.22 17.48 2.46
N GLU A 88 0.14 18.28 3.50
CA GLU A 88 0.52 17.92 4.85
C GLU A 88 -0.72 17.78 5.73
N GLU A 89 -0.75 16.76 6.57
CA GLU A 89 -1.76 16.51 7.57
C GLU A 89 -1.09 16.14 8.89
N GLU A 90 -1.59 16.69 9.99
CA GLU A 90 -1.19 16.31 11.34
C GLU A 90 -2.31 15.45 11.96
N GLU A 91 -1.94 14.27 12.45
CA GLU A 91 -2.83 13.39 13.19
C GLU A 91 -2.19 13.00 14.51
N GLY A 92 -2.58 13.71 15.57
CA GLY A 92 -1.95 13.58 16.88
C GLY A 92 -0.48 13.99 16.83
N GLN A 93 0.41 13.04 17.10
CA GLN A 93 1.86 13.26 17.07
C GLN A 93 2.51 12.86 15.73
N GLU A 94 1.75 12.25 14.83
CA GLU A 94 2.22 11.83 13.52
C GLU A 94 1.99 12.96 12.50
N ARG A 95 2.96 13.16 11.60
CA ARG A 95 2.78 13.98 10.40
C ARG A 95 2.75 13.10 9.18
N LYS A 96 1.84 13.42 8.27
CA LYS A 96 1.63 12.75 7.00
C LYS A 96 1.83 13.75 5.88
N VAL A 97 2.66 13.41 4.91
CA VAL A 97 2.90 14.28 3.76
C VAL A 97 2.80 13.48 2.49
N LEU A 98 2.05 14.02 1.52
CA LEU A 98 1.89 13.48 0.18
C LEU A 98 2.48 14.44 -0.84
N TRP A 99 3.46 13.99 -1.60
CA TRP A 99 3.99 14.67 -2.79
C TRP A 99 3.43 14.02 -4.04
N GLN A 100 2.89 14.82 -4.94
CA GLN A 100 2.69 14.44 -6.33
C GLN A 100 3.94 14.85 -7.11
N LEU A 101 4.53 13.93 -7.87
CA LEU A 101 5.83 14.14 -8.50
C LEU A 101 5.67 14.35 -10.01
N ALA A 102 6.44 15.27 -10.60
CA ALA A 102 6.32 15.60 -12.02
C ALA A 102 7.30 14.84 -12.92
N ARG A 103 8.59 14.82 -12.58
CA ARG A 103 9.67 14.40 -13.50
C ARG A 103 10.46 13.21 -13.01
N THR A 104 9.76 12.20 -12.48
CA THR A 104 10.36 10.97 -11.98
C THR A 104 9.56 9.76 -12.47
N ASP A 105 10.12 8.56 -12.30
CA ASP A 105 9.39 7.31 -12.55
C ASP A 105 8.25 7.07 -11.54
N TYR A 106 8.21 7.84 -10.46
CA TYR A 106 7.15 7.82 -9.46
C TYR A 106 6.11 8.91 -9.74
N SER A 107 4.84 8.60 -9.55
CA SER A 107 3.74 9.55 -9.64
C SER A 107 3.47 10.26 -8.33
N ALA A 108 3.67 9.54 -7.20
CA ALA A 108 3.47 10.10 -5.87
C ALA A 108 4.33 9.39 -4.83
N VAL A 109 4.67 10.11 -3.77
CA VAL A 109 5.29 9.58 -2.56
C VAL A 109 4.52 10.07 -1.36
N PHE A 110 4.16 9.15 -0.48
CA PHE A 110 3.51 9.41 0.80
C PHE A 110 4.44 9.00 1.95
N VAL A 111 4.59 9.86 2.93
CA VAL A 111 5.47 9.66 4.08
C VAL A 111 4.67 9.85 5.37
N LYS A 112 5.00 9.05 6.40
CA LYS A 112 4.60 9.34 7.79
C LYS A 112 5.84 9.49 8.65
N SER A 113 5.79 10.44 9.58
CA SER A 113 6.82 10.61 10.58
C SER A 113 6.24 10.45 11.99
N ASP A 114 7.11 10.16 12.94
CA ASP A 114 6.79 10.15 14.37
C ASP A 114 6.82 11.57 14.98
N GLU A 115 6.61 11.65 16.30
CA GLU A 115 6.68 12.88 17.09
C GLU A 115 8.01 13.64 16.99
N ARG A 116 9.11 12.90 16.72
CA ARG A 116 10.46 13.45 16.53
C ARG A 116 10.73 13.81 15.08
N LYS A 117 9.68 13.85 14.25
CA LYS A 117 9.75 14.11 12.80
C LYS A 117 10.66 13.11 12.05
N ARG A 118 10.87 11.90 12.59
CA ARG A 118 11.58 10.82 11.93
C ARG A 118 10.64 10.00 11.08
N ILE A 119 11.01 9.73 9.84
CA ILE A 119 10.21 8.95 8.90
C ILE A 119 10.13 7.50 9.37
N THR A 120 8.92 7.03 9.57
CA THR A 120 8.59 5.66 9.99
C THR A 120 7.89 4.85 8.90
N TYR A 121 7.41 5.54 7.86
CA TYR A 121 6.68 4.94 6.74
C TYR A 121 6.93 5.73 5.46
N ILE A 122 7.23 5.03 4.37
CA ILE A 122 7.36 5.58 3.02
C ILE A 122 6.53 4.70 2.09
N ASN A 123 5.65 5.29 1.31
CA ASN A 123 4.92 4.61 0.24
C ASN A 123 5.05 5.37 -1.07
N ALA A 124 5.43 4.70 -2.13
CA ALA A 124 5.64 5.31 -3.43
C ALA A 124 4.88 4.56 -4.51
N PHE A 125 4.25 5.31 -5.40
CA PHE A 125 3.51 4.83 -6.54
C PHE A 125 4.31 5.09 -7.82
N LEU A 126 4.56 4.05 -8.58
CA LEU A 126 5.23 4.17 -9.88
C LEU A 126 4.22 4.62 -10.95
N ARG A 127 4.73 5.30 -11.96
CA ARG A 127 3.93 5.64 -13.13
C ARG A 127 3.63 4.40 -13.96
N PRO A 128 2.51 4.36 -14.69
CA PRO A 128 2.26 3.31 -15.68
C PRO A 128 3.44 3.18 -16.66
N GLY A 129 3.86 1.94 -16.92
CA GLY A 129 5.01 1.64 -17.76
C GLY A 129 6.39 1.78 -17.09
N LYS A 130 6.40 2.08 -15.77
CA LYS A 130 7.64 2.20 -14.95
C LYS A 130 7.71 1.15 -13.85
N GLU A 131 6.92 0.09 -13.97
CA GLU A 131 6.86 -1.02 -13.02
C GLU A 131 8.23 -1.68 -12.89
N ILE A 132 8.61 -2.01 -11.66
CA ILE A 132 9.91 -2.61 -11.33
C ILE A 132 9.72 -4.10 -11.07
N PRO A 133 10.43 -5.01 -11.76
CA PRO A 133 10.44 -6.43 -11.42
C PRO A 133 10.83 -6.67 -9.96
N PHE A 134 10.14 -7.59 -9.27
CA PHE A 134 10.42 -7.87 -7.85
C PHE A 134 11.88 -8.26 -7.61
N GLU A 135 12.49 -8.99 -8.54
CA GLU A 135 13.88 -9.42 -8.48
C GLU A 135 14.88 -8.24 -8.51
N LYS A 136 14.49 -7.10 -9.08
CA LYS A 136 15.29 -5.86 -9.06
C LYS A 136 15.13 -5.07 -7.75
N ILE A 137 14.06 -5.33 -7.00
CA ILE A 137 13.83 -4.70 -5.69
C ILE A 137 14.58 -5.46 -4.62
N GLY A 138 14.57 -6.80 -4.65
CA GLY A 138 15.25 -7.59 -3.65
C GLY A 138 15.35 -9.08 -3.98
N ASP A 139 16.10 -9.80 -3.12
CA ASP A 139 16.24 -11.25 -3.21
C ASP A 139 14.91 -11.94 -2.89
N THR A 140 14.20 -12.37 -3.92
CA THR A 140 12.89 -12.98 -3.80
C THR A 140 12.91 -14.31 -3.04
N LYS A 141 14.05 -15.02 -3.01
CA LYS A 141 14.20 -16.27 -2.27
C LYS A 141 14.20 -16.07 -0.75
N LYS A 142 14.53 -14.87 -0.28
CA LYS A 142 14.55 -14.49 1.14
C LYS A 142 13.31 -13.73 1.59
N ALA A 143 12.30 -13.62 0.72
CA ALA A 143 11.03 -12.99 1.08
C ALA A 143 10.17 -13.96 1.89
N PRO A 144 9.78 -13.63 3.13
CA PRO A 144 8.93 -14.49 3.97
C PRO A 144 7.49 -14.57 3.48
N LEU A 145 7.07 -13.62 2.66
CA LEU A 145 5.75 -13.61 2.02
C LEU A 145 5.91 -13.29 0.54
N GLN A 146 5.35 -14.14 -0.29
CA GLN A 146 5.32 -13.92 -1.73
C GLN A 146 4.05 -14.51 -2.33
N ASP A 147 3.38 -13.72 -3.17
CA ASP A 147 2.34 -14.18 -4.09
C ASP A 147 2.54 -13.53 -5.48
N VAL A 148 1.58 -13.71 -6.39
CA VAL A 148 1.67 -13.20 -7.76
C VAL A 148 1.76 -11.65 -7.79
N ASN A 149 1.10 -10.98 -6.85
CA ASN A 149 0.90 -9.54 -6.86
C ASN A 149 1.60 -8.81 -5.71
N THR A 150 2.17 -9.56 -4.75
CA THR A 150 2.77 -8.97 -3.54
C THR A 150 3.99 -9.76 -3.12
N ILE A 151 5.04 -9.03 -2.75
CA ILE A 151 6.20 -9.61 -2.10
C ILE A 151 6.59 -8.73 -0.91
N VAL A 152 7.01 -9.38 0.18
CA VAL A 152 7.40 -8.70 1.42
C VAL A 152 8.74 -9.23 1.89
N TRP A 153 9.65 -8.35 2.24
CA TRP A 153 10.91 -8.66 2.90
C TRP A 153 10.93 -8.09 4.30
N ASP A 154 11.27 -8.91 5.28
CA ASP A 154 11.65 -8.44 6.60
C ASP A 154 13.14 -8.03 6.54
N VAL A 155 13.48 -6.90 7.12
CA VAL A 155 14.84 -6.34 7.06
C VAL A 155 15.30 -5.97 8.47
N LEU A 156 16.42 -6.56 8.89
CA LEU A 156 17.06 -6.23 10.16
C LEU A 156 18.48 -5.69 9.87
N ARG A 157 18.78 -4.52 10.39
CA ARG A 157 20.11 -3.89 10.27
C ARG A 157 20.62 -3.51 11.66
N PRO A 158 21.94 -3.47 11.88
CA PRO A 158 22.50 -3.02 13.14
C PRO A 158 21.97 -1.64 13.54
N ASN A 159 21.59 -1.48 14.79
CA ASN A 159 21.12 -0.21 15.37
C ASN A 159 19.85 0.38 14.68
N ARG A 160 19.07 -0.44 14.00
CA ARG A 160 17.78 -0.04 13.43
C ARG A 160 16.67 -0.99 13.89
N PRO A 161 15.43 -0.50 14.06
CA PRO A 161 14.29 -1.39 14.32
C PRO A 161 14.09 -2.33 13.14
N LEU A 162 13.43 -3.46 13.37
CA LEU A 162 12.94 -4.32 12.30
C LEU A 162 11.98 -3.51 11.42
N PHE A 163 12.20 -3.55 10.12
CA PHE A 163 11.32 -2.91 9.16
C PHE A 163 10.99 -3.84 8.00
N ARG A 164 9.98 -3.49 7.24
CA ARG A 164 9.52 -4.23 6.06
C ARG A 164 9.65 -3.41 4.82
N VAL A 165 10.06 -4.08 3.75
CA VAL A 165 9.91 -3.62 2.38
C VAL A 165 8.83 -4.46 1.74
N MET A 166 7.80 -3.81 1.19
CA MET A 166 6.70 -4.47 0.48
C MET A 166 6.61 -3.88 -0.92
N ALA A 167 6.51 -4.75 -1.91
CA ALA A 167 6.24 -4.37 -3.28
C ALA A 167 4.93 -5.01 -3.75
N LYS A 168 4.08 -4.23 -4.39
CA LYS A 168 2.79 -4.67 -4.94
C LYS A 168 2.67 -4.29 -6.40
N GLY A 169 2.00 -5.14 -7.17
CA GLY A 169 1.70 -4.88 -8.57
C GLY A 169 1.19 -6.13 -9.27
N ALA A 170 1.21 -6.16 -10.58
CA ALA A 170 0.79 -7.30 -11.38
C ALA A 170 2.00 -7.98 -12.04
N ASP A 171 1.86 -9.26 -12.40
CA ASP A 171 2.86 -10.01 -13.18
C ASP A 171 4.27 -9.93 -12.59
N ARG A 172 4.39 -10.01 -11.25
CA ARG A 172 5.65 -9.89 -10.51
C ARG A 172 6.41 -8.57 -10.75
N LYS A 173 5.68 -7.50 -11.11
CA LYS A 173 6.23 -6.16 -11.28
C LYS A 173 5.53 -5.20 -10.33
N ALA A 174 6.31 -4.45 -9.56
CA ALA A 174 5.79 -3.49 -8.61
C ALA A 174 5.32 -2.21 -9.33
N ASN A 175 4.11 -1.79 -9.07
CA ASN A 175 3.62 -0.44 -9.33
C ASN A 175 3.51 0.40 -8.03
N ASN A 176 3.71 -0.26 -6.88
CA ASN A 176 3.74 0.37 -5.57
C ASN A 176 4.83 -0.26 -4.71
N MET A 177 5.56 0.58 -3.98
CA MET A 177 6.56 0.17 -3.00
C MET A 177 6.30 0.84 -1.66
N THR A 178 6.40 0.05 -0.59
CA THR A 178 6.23 0.54 0.78
C THR A 178 7.40 0.10 1.65
N ILE A 179 7.94 1.00 2.45
CA ILE A 179 8.96 0.72 3.47
C ILE A 179 8.43 1.23 4.80
N PHE A 180 8.37 0.38 5.83
CA PHE A 180 7.80 0.78 7.11
C PHE A 180 8.39 0.04 8.30
N VAL A 181 8.43 0.71 9.46
CA VAL A 181 8.84 0.12 10.74
C VAL A 181 7.77 -0.86 11.22
N VAL A 182 8.19 -2.06 11.61
CA VAL A 182 7.29 -3.04 12.21
C VAL A 182 7.12 -2.70 13.69
N LYS A 183 5.99 -2.10 14.04
CA LYS A 183 5.60 -1.94 15.45
C LYS A 183 5.30 -3.32 16.02
N ARG A 184 6.08 -3.78 17.00
CA ARG A 184 5.75 -5.03 17.74
C ARG A 184 4.72 -4.67 18.80
N PRO A 185 3.51 -5.24 18.77
CA PRO A 185 2.57 -5.06 19.87
C PRO A 185 3.21 -5.62 21.15
N GLY A 186 3.39 -4.82 22.17
CA GLY A 186 3.79 -5.24 23.51
C GLY A 186 5.23 -4.96 23.95
N LEU A 187 6.12 -4.39 23.10
CA LEU A 187 7.48 -4.01 23.52
C LEU A 187 7.62 -2.53 23.93
N GLU A 188 6.57 -1.75 23.79
CA GLU A 188 6.58 -0.32 24.13
C GLU A 188 6.53 -0.06 25.67
N ARG A 189 6.38 -1.10 26.51
CA ARG A 189 6.29 -0.97 27.97
C ARG A 189 7.57 -1.24 28.75
N ALA A 190 8.70 -1.43 28.10
CA ALA A 190 9.96 -1.80 28.75
C ALA A 190 11.07 -0.74 28.65
N ALA A 191 10.73 0.50 28.29
CA ALA A 191 11.69 1.59 28.12
C ALA A 191 11.32 2.85 28.92
N ASP A 192 10.65 2.69 30.08
CA ASP A 192 10.48 3.73 31.11
C ASP A 192 11.37 3.45 32.32
#